data_d2306a83bfab0a430355aebdf01fd271
#
_entry.id   d2306a83bfab0a430355aebdf01fd271
#
_cell.length_a   1.000
_cell.length_b   1.000
_cell.length_c   1.000
_cell.angle_alpha   90.00
_cell.angle_beta   90.00
_cell.angle_gamma   90.00
#
_symmetry.space_group_name_H-M   'P 1'
#
loop_
_entity.id
_entity.type
_entity.pdbx_description
1 polymer ?
#
loop_
_entity_poly.entity_id
_entity_poly.type
_entity_poly.pdbx_seq_one_letter_code
_entity_poly.pdbx_strand_id
1 'polypeptide(L)'
;MRRVTYSPSYTLVPTYECFNRCTYCNFRAEPGTDRWLSLEQAEFRLRSLPSGSVIEALVLSGEVHPKSHRRTAWFRRIYDLCDLALRLGFLPHTNAGPLSYEELAQLKRVNASMGLMLEQVTPALMQTVHRHAPSKQPEVRLQQLEWAGELRIPFTTGLLLGIGETAADWVDTLTAIARLHRRYGHIQEVILQPHSPGSSQTEIGEPFAPERLTETVAIARQILPADIALQIPPNLVSPQTLLDCLAAGATDLGGISPIDEVNPDYAHPQADALAAQIRPGGWRLVPRLPVYPQYDDWLYSAIRERVQGFREWISETGQLEPESGEHDADR
;
A
#
# COMPACT_ATOMS: atom_id res chain seq x y z
N MET A 1 -23.92 -1.62 -12.29
CA MET A 1 -23.17 -1.95 -11.06
C MET A 1 -22.13 -0.87 -10.80
N ARG A 2 -21.99 -0.42 -9.56
CA ARG A 2 -20.92 0.49 -9.13
C ARG A 2 -19.58 -0.24 -9.15
N ARG A 3 -18.48 0.46 -9.45
CA ARG A 3 -17.14 -0.15 -9.53
C ARG A 3 -16.43 0.04 -8.21
N VAL A 4 -15.71 -0.99 -7.78
CA VAL A 4 -14.67 -0.94 -6.74
C VAL A 4 -13.42 -1.60 -7.29
N THR A 5 -12.27 -1.03 -6.99
CA THR A 5 -10.99 -1.48 -7.56
C THR A 5 -10.13 -2.25 -6.56
N TYR A 6 -9.20 -3.02 -7.07
CA TYR A 6 -8.12 -3.67 -6.31
C TYR A 6 -6.88 -3.79 -7.19
N SER A 7 -5.71 -3.90 -6.60
CA SER A 7 -4.47 -4.17 -7.32
C SER A 7 -4.06 -5.64 -7.12
N PRO A 8 -3.94 -6.43 -8.18
CA PRO A 8 -3.33 -7.76 -8.10
C PRO A 8 -1.86 -7.62 -7.77
N SER A 9 -1.46 -7.96 -6.55
CA SER A 9 -0.14 -7.65 -6.03
C SER A 9 0.59 -8.87 -5.48
N TYR A 10 1.92 -8.77 -5.44
CA TYR A 10 2.80 -9.68 -4.73
C TYR A 10 3.79 -8.86 -3.89
N THR A 11 3.91 -9.22 -2.62
CA THR A 11 4.77 -8.47 -1.70
C THR A 11 6.17 -9.06 -1.65
N LEU A 12 7.18 -8.22 -1.91
CA LEU A 12 8.59 -8.50 -1.65
C LEU A 12 9.03 -7.76 -0.40
N VAL A 13 9.53 -8.49 0.58
CA VAL A 13 10.04 -7.92 1.83
C VAL A 13 11.57 -7.96 1.81
N PRO A 14 12.25 -6.82 1.54
CA PRO A 14 13.71 -6.73 1.61
C PRO A 14 14.25 -7.18 2.97
N THR A 15 13.60 -6.75 4.04
CA THR A 15 13.85 -7.18 5.42
C THR A 15 12.67 -6.82 6.34
N TYR A 16 12.44 -7.66 7.34
CA TYR A 16 11.52 -7.38 8.45
C TYR A 16 12.16 -6.56 9.58
N GLU A 17 13.50 -6.37 9.54
CA GLU A 17 14.20 -5.59 10.56
C GLU A 17 13.72 -4.15 10.59
N CYS A 18 13.25 -3.69 11.74
CA CYS A 18 12.79 -2.33 11.93
C CYS A 18 13.35 -1.77 13.25
N PHE A 19 13.93 -0.55 13.18
CA PHE A 19 14.43 0.12 14.39
C PHE A 19 13.30 0.72 15.24
N ASN A 20 12.10 0.92 14.66
CA ASN A 20 10.91 1.32 15.42
C ASN A 20 10.30 0.12 16.15
N ARG A 21 9.69 0.39 17.30
CA ARG A 21 9.00 -0.58 18.13
C ARG A 21 7.58 -0.10 18.43
N CYS A 22 6.76 0.02 17.35
CA CYS A 22 5.34 0.31 17.49
C CYS A 22 4.65 -0.85 18.20
N THR A 23 3.81 -0.59 19.20
CA THR A 23 3.24 -1.66 20.04
C THR A 23 2.27 -2.57 19.29
N TYR A 24 1.64 -2.05 18.25
CA TYR A 24 0.65 -2.74 17.39
C TYR A 24 1.25 -3.48 16.19
N CYS A 25 2.59 -3.49 16.02
CA CYS A 25 3.19 -3.98 14.78
C CYS A 25 3.32 -5.51 14.77
N ASN A 26 2.72 -6.15 13.76
CA ASN A 26 2.87 -7.59 13.49
C ASN A 26 4.01 -7.92 12.52
N PHE A 27 4.59 -6.91 11.89
CA PHE A 27 5.52 -7.07 10.77
C PHE A 27 6.99 -7.14 11.20
N ARG A 28 7.37 -6.49 12.31
CA ARG A 28 8.78 -6.21 12.61
C ARG A 28 9.58 -7.40 13.15
N ALA A 29 10.87 -7.46 12.76
CA ALA A 29 11.92 -8.22 13.43
C ALA A 29 12.95 -7.30 14.12
N GLU A 30 13.71 -7.82 15.09
CA GLU A 30 14.79 -7.07 15.72
C GLU A 30 15.95 -6.84 14.73
N PRO A 31 16.60 -5.65 14.75
CA PRO A 31 17.77 -5.40 13.91
C PRO A 31 18.89 -6.42 14.12
N GLY A 32 19.38 -7.02 13.04
CA GLY A 32 20.43 -8.03 13.05
C GLY A 32 19.95 -9.47 13.15
N THR A 33 18.64 -9.71 13.19
CA THR A 33 18.07 -11.06 13.32
C THR A 33 17.48 -11.63 12.03
N ASP A 34 17.18 -10.78 11.05
CA ASP A 34 16.58 -11.19 9.79
C ASP A 34 17.63 -11.32 8.67
N ARG A 35 17.40 -12.29 7.78
CA ARG A 35 18.16 -12.43 6.54
C ARG A 35 17.48 -11.62 5.45
N TRP A 36 18.17 -10.61 4.94
CA TRP A 36 17.64 -9.80 3.86
C TRP A 36 17.40 -10.64 2.60
N LEU A 37 16.26 -10.41 1.97
CA LEU A 37 15.88 -11.06 0.72
C LEU A 37 16.96 -10.84 -0.35
N SER A 38 17.53 -11.91 -0.92
CA SER A 38 18.49 -11.77 -2.02
C SER A 38 17.77 -11.50 -3.35
N LEU A 39 18.51 -10.97 -4.33
CA LEU A 39 17.95 -10.74 -5.67
C LEU A 39 17.59 -12.06 -6.35
N GLU A 40 18.38 -13.11 -6.17
CA GLU A 40 18.14 -14.45 -6.72
C GLU A 40 16.86 -15.05 -6.14
N GLN A 41 16.65 -14.91 -4.83
CA GLN A 41 15.41 -15.36 -4.18
C GLN A 41 14.19 -14.57 -4.67
N ALA A 42 14.31 -13.24 -4.81
CA ALA A 42 13.25 -12.39 -5.33
C ALA A 42 12.91 -12.74 -6.78
N GLU A 43 13.92 -12.93 -7.64
CA GLU A 43 13.73 -13.34 -9.02
C GLU A 43 13.03 -14.70 -9.12
N PHE A 44 13.47 -15.68 -8.33
CA PHE A 44 12.82 -16.98 -8.27
C PHE A 44 11.35 -16.87 -7.87
N ARG A 45 11.03 -16.10 -6.82
CA ARG A 45 9.63 -15.89 -6.38
C ARG A 45 8.78 -15.22 -7.46
N LEU A 46 9.27 -14.16 -8.09
CA LEU A 46 8.52 -13.43 -9.12
C LEU A 46 8.30 -14.28 -10.37
N ARG A 47 9.30 -15.05 -10.81
CA ARG A 47 9.17 -15.98 -11.96
C ARG A 47 8.27 -17.18 -11.68
N SER A 48 8.06 -17.53 -10.41
CA SER A 48 7.17 -18.64 -10.01
C SER A 48 5.70 -18.23 -9.96
N LEU A 49 5.38 -16.93 -10.10
CA LEU A 49 4.00 -16.47 -10.13
C LEU A 49 3.32 -16.91 -11.44
N PRO A 50 2.05 -17.32 -11.41
CA PRO A 50 1.30 -17.60 -12.62
C PRO A 50 1.30 -16.37 -13.53
N SER A 51 1.44 -16.60 -14.84
CA SER A 51 1.45 -15.52 -15.82
C SER A 51 0.17 -14.69 -15.73
N GLY A 52 0.29 -13.35 -15.72
CA GLY A 52 -0.85 -12.44 -15.67
C GLY A 52 -1.60 -12.35 -14.34
N SER A 53 -1.26 -13.18 -13.34
CA SER A 53 -1.96 -13.17 -12.03
C SER A 53 -1.61 -11.96 -11.16
N VAL A 54 -0.48 -11.32 -11.40
CA VAL A 54 0.06 -10.20 -10.63
C VAL A 54 0.55 -9.10 -11.56
N ILE A 55 0.22 -7.86 -11.22
CA ILE A 55 0.71 -6.66 -11.91
C ILE A 55 1.68 -5.89 -11.00
N GLU A 56 1.31 -5.73 -9.74
CA GLU A 56 2.04 -4.92 -8.77
C GLU A 56 3.07 -5.76 -8.00
N ALA A 57 4.33 -5.31 -7.99
CA ALA A 57 5.32 -5.75 -7.02
C ALA A 57 5.40 -4.74 -5.87
N LEU A 58 4.74 -5.05 -4.74
CA LEU A 58 4.82 -4.23 -3.54
C LEU A 58 6.14 -4.51 -2.82
N VAL A 59 7.05 -3.54 -2.78
CA VAL A 59 8.30 -3.62 -2.01
C VAL A 59 8.05 -2.98 -0.65
N LEU A 60 7.79 -3.82 0.35
CA LEU A 60 7.46 -3.43 1.71
C LEU A 60 8.63 -3.79 2.64
N SER A 61 9.16 -2.84 3.41
CA SER A 61 10.34 -3.07 4.24
C SER A 61 10.20 -2.55 5.67
N GLY A 62 10.80 -3.26 6.60
CA GLY A 62 11.15 -2.66 7.89
C GLY A 62 12.14 -1.51 7.70
N GLU A 63 12.15 -0.59 8.66
CA GLU A 63 12.87 0.67 8.56
C GLU A 63 14.28 0.56 9.17
N VAL A 64 15.31 0.92 8.41
CA VAL A 64 16.70 1.04 8.92
C VAL A 64 16.96 2.50 9.30
N HIS A 65 17.48 2.72 10.53
CA HIS A 65 17.72 4.06 11.06
C HIS A 65 18.59 4.89 10.09
N PRO A 66 18.24 6.17 9.82
CA PRO A 66 18.96 7.00 8.85
C PRO A 66 20.48 7.12 9.09
N LYS A 67 20.92 7.08 10.36
CA LYS A 67 22.34 7.13 10.76
C LYS A 67 23.01 5.75 10.86
N SER A 68 22.33 4.67 10.50
CA SER A 68 22.91 3.33 10.53
C SER A 68 23.90 3.14 9.39
N HIS A 69 25.03 2.48 9.66
CA HIS A 69 25.98 2.05 8.63
C HIS A 69 25.35 1.09 7.60
N ARG A 70 24.20 0.46 7.94
CA ARG A 70 23.45 -0.44 7.04
C ARG A 70 22.49 0.32 6.11
N ARG A 71 22.24 1.63 6.31
CA ARG A 71 21.25 2.42 5.57
C ARG A 71 21.48 2.36 4.06
N THR A 72 22.72 2.58 3.62
CA THR A 72 23.06 2.56 2.18
C THR A 72 22.81 1.19 1.55
N ALA A 73 23.20 0.11 2.23
CA ALA A 73 22.98 -1.25 1.73
C ALA A 73 21.49 -1.61 1.69
N TRP A 74 20.72 -1.19 2.70
CA TRP A 74 19.27 -1.36 2.76
C TRP A 74 18.57 -0.62 1.62
N PHE A 75 18.88 0.65 1.42
CA PHE A 75 18.31 1.44 0.34
C PHE A 75 18.66 0.85 -1.03
N ARG A 76 19.90 0.44 -1.24
CA ARG A 76 20.33 -0.21 -2.47
C ARG A 76 19.56 -1.49 -2.73
N ARG A 77 19.31 -2.30 -1.71
CA ARG A 77 18.53 -3.54 -1.85
C ARG A 77 17.09 -3.24 -2.30
N ILE A 78 16.45 -2.22 -1.74
CA ILE A 78 15.10 -1.79 -2.15
C ILE A 78 15.11 -1.36 -3.61
N TYR A 79 16.07 -0.51 -4.00
CA TYR A 79 16.20 -0.05 -5.39
C TYR A 79 16.41 -1.22 -6.36
N ASP A 80 17.33 -2.13 -6.05
CA ASP A 80 17.65 -3.27 -6.91
C ASP A 80 16.47 -4.24 -7.04
N LEU A 81 15.65 -4.41 -5.99
CA LEU A 81 14.42 -5.21 -6.05
C LEU A 81 13.33 -4.56 -6.93
N CYS A 82 13.17 -3.24 -6.86
CA CYS A 82 12.27 -2.50 -7.75
C CYS A 82 12.73 -2.62 -9.21
N ASP A 83 14.02 -2.41 -9.49
CA ASP A 83 14.58 -2.53 -10.82
C ASP A 83 14.44 -3.96 -11.38
N LEU A 84 14.68 -4.98 -10.56
CA LEU A 84 14.45 -6.38 -10.90
C LEU A 84 12.98 -6.64 -11.25
N ALA A 85 12.04 -6.21 -10.40
CA ALA A 85 10.62 -6.39 -10.63
C ALA A 85 10.17 -5.72 -11.94
N LEU A 86 10.66 -4.48 -12.20
CA LEU A 86 10.37 -3.76 -13.44
C LEU A 86 10.91 -4.49 -14.67
N ARG A 87 12.14 -5.03 -14.62
CA ARG A 87 12.71 -5.84 -15.72
C ARG A 87 11.92 -7.13 -15.97
N LEU A 88 11.37 -7.73 -14.93
CA LEU A 88 10.55 -8.94 -15.03
C LEU A 88 9.10 -8.68 -15.47
N GLY A 89 8.73 -7.41 -15.67
CA GLY A 89 7.43 -7.05 -16.21
C GLY A 89 6.42 -6.55 -15.19
N PHE A 90 6.75 -6.50 -13.92
CA PHE A 90 5.88 -6.00 -12.87
C PHE A 90 5.97 -4.47 -12.73
N LEU A 91 4.97 -3.86 -12.10
CA LEU A 91 4.97 -2.44 -11.73
C LEU A 91 5.31 -2.29 -10.25
N PRO A 92 6.50 -1.79 -9.88
CA PRO A 92 6.87 -1.64 -8.49
C PRO A 92 6.08 -0.52 -7.79
N HIS A 93 5.69 -0.81 -6.54
CA HIS A 93 5.21 0.15 -5.55
C HIS A 93 6.04 -0.02 -4.28
N THR A 94 6.65 1.05 -3.77
CA THR A 94 7.51 0.97 -2.58
C THR A 94 6.87 1.61 -1.36
N ASN A 95 6.82 0.86 -0.25
CA ASN A 95 6.47 1.34 1.09
C ASN A 95 7.56 0.90 2.08
N ALA A 96 8.56 1.75 2.29
CA ALA A 96 9.78 1.42 3.05
C ALA A 96 10.04 2.35 4.25
N GLY A 97 9.00 3.04 4.73
CA GLY A 97 9.14 4.05 5.79
C GLY A 97 9.73 5.38 5.28
N PRO A 98 10.10 6.31 6.17
CA PRO A 98 10.65 7.60 5.77
C PRO A 98 11.99 7.48 5.04
N LEU A 99 12.05 8.14 3.89
CA LEU A 99 13.20 8.24 2.99
C LEU A 99 13.70 9.69 2.92
N SER A 100 14.96 9.92 2.55
CA SER A 100 15.41 11.26 2.22
C SER A 100 14.84 11.73 0.86
N TYR A 101 14.94 13.02 0.59
CA TYR A 101 14.51 13.59 -0.69
C TYR A 101 15.22 12.92 -1.87
N GLU A 102 16.53 12.69 -1.73
CA GLU A 102 17.37 12.03 -2.72
C GLU A 102 17.02 10.55 -2.89
N GLU A 103 16.71 9.84 -1.80
CA GLU A 103 16.24 8.45 -1.84
C GLU A 103 14.90 8.36 -2.58
N LEU A 104 13.94 9.26 -2.29
CA LEU A 104 12.67 9.35 -3.01
C LEU A 104 12.87 9.62 -4.50
N ALA A 105 13.73 10.61 -4.84
CA ALA A 105 14.02 10.95 -6.23
C ALA A 105 14.66 9.80 -7.02
N GLN A 106 15.50 8.99 -6.36
CA GLN A 106 16.08 7.80 -6.98
C GLN A 106 15.03 6.71 -7.19
N LEU A 107 14.24 6.38 -6.14
CA LEU A 107 13.21 5.33 -6.24
C LEU A 107 12.10 5.67 -7.26
N LYS A 108 11.77 6.93 -7.44
CA LYS A 108 10.84 7.37 -8.48
C LYS A 108 11.20 6.81 -9.87
N ARG A 109 12.50 6.60 -10.16
CA ARG A 109 12.96 6.11 -11.47
C ARG A 109 12.57 4.67 -11.76
N VAL A 110 12.29 3.90 -10.72
CA VAL A 110 11.99 2.46 -10.78
C VAL A 110 10.66 2.08 -10.13
N ASN A 111 9.80 3.07 -9.82
CA ASN A 111 8.51 2.85 -9.20
C ASN A 111 7.38 3.52 -9.97
N ALA A 112 6.24 2.84 -10.12
CA ALA A 112 5.02 3.40 -10.67
C ALA A 112 4.31 4.30 -9.64
N SER A 113 4.40 3.96 -8.37
CA SER A 113 3.91 4.75 -7.25
C SER A 113 4.68 4.40 -5.98
N MET A 114 4.49 5.19 -4.93
CA MET A 114 5.11 4.92 -3.63
C MET A 114 4.10 5.18 -2.52
N GLY A 115 4.40 4.71 -1.31
CA GLY A 115 3.52 4.89 -0.17
C GLY A 115 4.26 5.10 1.15
N LEU A 116 3.55 5.74 2.08
CA LEU A 116 3.88 5.84 3.49
C LEU A 116 2.61 6.11 4.28
N MET A 117 2.26 5.21 5.19
CA MET A 117 1.16 5.47 6.13
C MET A 117 1.49 6.65 7.02
N LEU A 118 0.65 7.70 7.01
CA LEU A 118 0.79 8.82 7.95
C LEU A 118 0.48 8.38 9.38
N GLU A 119 -0.33 7.36 9.53
CA GLU A 119 -0.96 6.85 10.74
C GLU A 119 -1.92 7.89 11.34
N GLN A 120 -1.39 8.81 12.15
CA GLN A 120 -2.13 9.91 12.76
C GLN A 120 -1.19 11.12 12.92
N VAL A 121 -1.75 12.35 12.90
CA VAL A 121 -0.99 13.56 13.23
C VAL A 121 -1.02 13.89 14.73
N THR A 122 -1.54 13.00 15.55
CA THR A 122 -1.75 13.17 17.00
C THR A 122 -0.45 12.99 17.77
N PRO A 123 0.14 14.06 18.38
CA PRO A 123 1.39 13.95 19.12
C PRO A 123 1.30 13.06 20.35
N ALA A 124 0.11 12.90 20.93
CA ALA A 124 -0.11 12.05 22.11
C ALA A 124 0.29 10.59 21.88
N LEU A 125 0.17 10.07 20.65
CA LEU A 125 0.56 8.71 20.30
C LEU A 125 2.07 8.46 20.45
N MET A 126 2.89 9.51 20.39
CA MET A 126 4.35 9.42 20.66
C MET A 126 4.67 9.10 22.12
N GLN A 127 3.72 9.26 23.04
CA GLN A 127 3.86 8.89 24.45
C GLN A 127 3.31 7.49 24.75
N THR A 128 2.60 6.89 23.82
CA THR A 128 1.93 5.60 23.97
C THR A 128 2.45 4.58 22.94
N VAL A 129 1.68 4.28 21.92
CA VAL A 129 1.98 3.23 20.93
C VAL A 129 3.21 3.50 20.07
N HIS A 130 3.61 4.75 19.93
CA HIS A 130 4.79 5.19 19.18
C HIS A 130 5.97 5.62 20.07
N ARG A 131 5.93 5.39 21.40
CA ARG A 131 6.98 5.81 22.36
C ARG A 131 8.40 5.34 22.00
N HIS A 132 8.49 4.23 21.25
CA HIS A 132 9.75 3.67 20.77
C HIS A 132 9.83 3.61 19.24
N ALA A 133 9.14 4.52 18.56
CA ALA A 133 9.06 4.57 17.11
C ALA A 133 9.31 6.00 16.58
N PRO A 134 10.56 6.48 16.62
CA PRO A 134 10.89 7.88 16.32
C PRO A 134 10.54 8.30 14.89
N SER A 135 10.48 7.38 13.93
CA SER A 135 10.05 7.70 12.56
C SER A 135 8.53 7.87 12.41
N LYS A 136 7.77 7.59 13.48
CA LYS A 136 6.32 7.81 13.51
C LYS A 136 5.95 9.25 13.92
N GLN A 137 6.93 10.12 14.18
CA GLN A 137 6.66 11.53 14.40
C GLN A 137 5.89 12.12 13.21
N PRO A 138 4.75 12.81 13.46
CA PRO A 138 3.92 13.34 12.39
C PRO A 138 4.68 14.24 11.41
N GLU A 139 5.56 15.08 11.91
CA GLU A 139 6.36 16.01 11.12
C GLU A 139 7.27 15.30 10.12
N VAL A 140 7.88 14.18 10.54
CA VAL A 140 8.74 13.35 9.66
C VAL A 140 7.93 12.76 8.51
N ARG A 141 6.72 12.26 8.80
CA ARG A 141 5.85 11.64 7.79
C ARG A 141 5.20 12.66 6.88
N LEU A 142 4.72 13.79 7.43
CA LEU A 142 4.20 14.90 6.64
C LEU A 142 5.26 15.47 5.70
N GLN A 143 6.51 15.60 6.15
CA GLN A 143 7.60 16.05 5.30
C GLN A 143 7.84 15.10 4.12
N GLN A 144 7.76 13.79 4.33
CA GLN A 144 7.89 12.84 3.21
C GLN A 144 6.72 12.94 2.22
N LEU A 145 5.48 13.11 2.71
CA LEU A 145 4.35 13.35 1.83
C LEU A 145 4.54 14.63 1.01
N GLU A 146 5.07 15.68 1.62
CA GLU A 146 5.38 16.93 0.93
C GLU A 146 6.43 16.73 -0.17
N TRP A 147 7.54 16.06 0.16
CA TRP A 147 8.60 15.74 -0.82
C TRP A 147 8.10 14.86 -1.96
N ALA A 148 7.22 13.89 -1.68
CA ALA A 148 6.59 13.09 -2.72
C ALA A 148 5.78 13.96 -3.69
N GLY A 149 5.08 14.97 -3.18
CA GLY A 149 4.35 15.95 -3.97
C GLY A 149 5.25 16.83 -4.83
N GLU A 150 6.33 17.38 -4.25
CA GLU A 150 7.33 18.17 -4.97
C GLU A 150 7.99 17.37 -6.10
N LEU A 151 8.28 16.11 -5.85
CA LEU A 151 8.86 15.19 -6.81
C LEU A 151 7.85 14.65 -7.82
N ARG A 152 6.55 14.97 -7.70
CA ARG A 152 5.49 14.37 -8.52
C ARG A 152 5.55 12.84 -8.52
N ILE A 153 5.48 12.26 -7.34
CA ILE A 153 5.36 10.80 -7.15
C ILE A 153 3.90 10.49 -6.84
N PRO A 154 3.20 9.65 -7.62
CA PRO A 154 1.87 9.16 -7.24
C PRO A 154 1.99 8.43 -5.91
N PHE A 155 1.23 8.89 -4.90
CA PHE A 155 1.51 8.49 -3.52
C PHE A 155 0.28 7.94 -2.80
N THR A 156 0.48 6.83 -2.09
CA THR A 156 -0.52 6.22 -1.20
C THR A 156 -0.15 6.55 0.25
N THR A 157 -1.12 7.00 1.03
CA THR A 157 -0.97 7.22 2.46
C THR A 157 -2.18 6.66 3.22
N GLY A 158 -2.28 6.87 4.52
CA GLY A 158 -3.44 6.38 5.25
C GLY A 158 -3.37 6.60 6.74
N LEU A 159 -4.47 6.22 7.39
CA LEU A 159 -4.67 6.23 8.82
C LEU A 159 -4.71 4.80 9.36
N LEU A 160 -4.04 4.56 10.46
CA LEU A 160 -4.31 3.39 11.31
C LEU A 160 -5.28 3.82 12.41
N LEU A 161 -6.39 3.12 12.51
CA LEU A 161 -7.54 3.47 13.35
C LEU A 161 -7.61 2.52 14.56
N GLY A 162 -7.83 3.06 15.75
CA GLY A 162 -7.97 2.27 16.98
C GLY A 162 -6.67 2.07 17.75
N ILE A 163 -5.70 2.96 17.57
CA ILE A 163 -4.41 2.93 18.28
C ILE A 163 -4.31 3.92 19.46
N GLY A 164 -5.45 4.52 19.86
CA GLY A 164 -5.54 5.47 20.98
C GLY A 164 -5.88 6.88 20.58
N GLU A 165 -6.16 7.13 19.31
CA GLU A 165 -6.62 8.41 18.77
C GLU A 165 -8.13 8.60 18.99
N THR A 166 -8.57 9.83 18.79
CA THR A 166 -9.98 10.25 18.86
C THR A 166 -10.55 10.53 17.47
N ALA A 167 -11.87 10.70 17.36
CA ALA A 167 -12.51 11.10 16.11
C ALA A 167 -12.06 12.50 15.63
N ALA A 168 -11.69 13.40 16.53
CA ALA A 168 -11.12 14.70 16.18
C ALA A 168 -9.74 14.52 15.50
N ASP A 169 -8.93 13.57 15.96
CA ASP A 169 -7.63 13.28 15.38
C ASP A 169 -7.74 12.73 13.94
N TRP A 170 -8.81 11.97 13.62
CA TRP A 170 -9.08 11.55 12.24
C TRP A 170 -9.34 12.75 11.34
N VAL A 171 -10.15 13.70 11.80
CA VAL A 171 -10.48 14.94 11.05
C VAL A 171 -9.20 15.74 10.80
N ASP A 172 -8.35 15.90 11.80
CA ASP A 172 -7.09 16.64 11.69
C ASP A 172 -6.13 15.95 10.71
N THR A 173 -6.01 14.62 10.80
CA THR A 173 -5.14 13.81 9.91
C THR A 173 -5.64 13.88 8.46
N LEU A 174 -6.94 13.67 8.22
CA LEU A 174 -7.54 13.75 6.89
C LEU A 174 -7.43 15.16 6.31
N THR A 175 -7.58 16.19 7.14
CA THR A 175 -7.43 17.60 6.74
C THR A 175 -5.98 17.89 6.33
N ALA A 176 -4.99 17.37 7.05
CA ALA A 176 -3.58 17.50 6.69
C ALA A 176 -3.29 16.84 5.33
N ILE A 177 -3.78 15.62 5.09
CA ILE A 177 -3.67 14.92 3.80
C ILE A 177 -4.33 15.72 2.68
N ALA A 178 -5.58 16.18 2.90
CA ALA A 178 -6.32 16.96 1.90
C ALA A 178 -5.61 18.27 1.53
N ARG A 179 -4.97 18.93 2.50
CA ARG A 179 -4.19 20.15 2.28
C ARG A 179 -2.97 19.88 1.39
N LEU A 180 -2.22 18.81 1.65
CA LEU A 180 -1.09 18.41 0.83
C LEU A 180 -1.52 18.04 -0.58
N HIS A 181 -2.61 17.27 -0.72
CA HIS A 181 -3.15 16.92 -2.03
C HIS A 181 -3.59 18.15 -2.82
N ARG A 182 -4.33 19.10 -2.21
CA ARG A 182 -4.73 20.35 -2.89
C ARG A 182 -3.54 21.19 -3.37
N ARG A 183 -2.40 21.10 -2.69
CA ARG A 183 -1.17 21.81 -3.10
C ARG A 183 -0.43 21.13 -4.24
N TYR A 184 -0.34 19.80 -4.23
CA TYR A 184 0.55 19.04 -5.12
C TYR A 184 -0.20 18.08 -6.05
N GLY A 185 -1.42 17.69 -5.75
CA GLY A 185 -2.23 16.78 -6.55
C GLY A 185 -1.73 15.33 -6.60
N HIS A 186 -0.92 14.88 -5.63
CA HIS A 186 -0.13 13.64 -5.73
C HIS A 186 -0.68 12.46 -4.92
N ILE A 187 -1.57 12.69 -3.99
CA ILE A 187 -2.15 11.61 -3.18
C ILE A 187 -3.21 10.88 -4.02
N GLN A 188 -2.89 9.69 -4.47
CA GLN A 188 -3.82 8.89 -5.28
C GLN A 188 -4.79 8.08 -4.42
N GLU A 189 -4.37 7.74 -3.18
CA GLU A 189 -5.08 6.78 -2.35
C GLU A 189 -4.89 7.07 -0.87
N VAL A 190 -5.96 6.92 -0.09
CA VAL A 190 -5.93 6.98 1.38
C VAL A 190 -6.51 5.70 1.94
N ILE A 191 -5.67 4.96 2.68
CA ILE A 191 -6.03 3.71 3.36
C ILE A 191 -6.64 4.06 4.72
N LEU A 192 -7.81 3.55 5.01
CA LEU A 192 -8.41 3.55 6.34
C LEU A 192 -8.28 2.15 6.92
N GLN A 193 -7.16 1.90 7.61
CA GLN A 193 -6.84 0.59 8.14
C GLN A 193 -7.33 0.43 9.58
N PRO A 194 -8.30 -0.45 9.87
CA PRO A 194 -8.68 -0.74 11.24
C PRO A 194 -7.57 -1.53 11.95
N HIS A 195 -7.27 -1.17 13.19
CA HIS A 195 -6.41 -1.98 14.04
C HIS A 195 -7.05 -3.36 14.23
N SER A 196 -6.27 -4.38 13.94
CA SER A 196 -6.63 -5.78 14.14
C SER A 196 -5.59 -6.44 15.02
N PRO A 197 -6.00 -7.06 16.16
CA PRO A 197 -5.07 -7.76 17.03
C PRO A 197 -4.30 -8.84 16.28
N GLY A 198 -3.00 -8.98 16.59
CA GLY A 198 -2.16 -9.95 15.90
C GLY A 198 -1.15 -10.61 16.85
N SER A 199 -0.70 -11.79 16.47
CA SER A 199 0.12 -12.69 17.31
C SER A 199 1.51 -12.13 17.65
N SER A 200 2.04 -11.19 16.85
CA SER A 200 3.37 -10.61 17.06
C SER A 200 3.36 -9.25 17.76
N GLN A 201 2.17 -8.72 18.11
CA GLN A 201 2.06 -7.43 18.79
C GLN A 201 2.59 -7.51 20.23
N THR A 202 3.31 -6.47 20.67
CA THR A 202 3.80 -6.39 22.05
C THR A 202 2.72 -5.99 23.05
N GLU A 203 1.71 -5.27 22.59
CA GLU A 203 0.52 -4.90 23.35
C GLU A 203 -0.70 -5.22 22.47
N ILE A 204 -1.44 -6.25 22.85
CA ILE A 204 -2.66 -6.65 22.13
C ILE A 204 -3.77 -5.71 22.54
N GLY A 205 -4.21 -4.85 21.64
CA GLY A 205 -5.35 -3.95 21.81
C GLY A 205 -6.65 -4.60 21.37
N GLU A 206 -7.76 -3.94 21.65
CA GLU A 206 -9.06 -4.33 21.11
C GLU A 206 -9.13 -4.05 19.59
N PRO A 207 -9.87 -4.85 18.82
CA PRO A 207 -10.10 -4.56 17.41
C PRO A 207 -10.88 -3.25 17.25
N PHE A 208 -10.61 -2.51 16.19
CA PHE A 208 -11.37 -1.30 15.88
C PHE A 208 -12.82 -1.62 15.54
N ALA A 209 -13.77 -0.91 16.12
CA ALA A 209 -15.19 -1.20 15.99
C ALA A 209 -15.68 -0.98 14.52
N PRO A 210 -16.40 -1.96 13.94
CA PRO A 210 -16.88 -1.89 12.55
C PRO A 210 -17.73 -0.66 12.24
N GLU A 211 -18.61 -0.26 13.18
CA GLU A 211 -19.50 0.89 13.02
C GLU A 211 -18.70 2.20 12.91
N ARG A 212 -17.63 2.31 13.72
CA ARG A 212 -16.73 3.47 13.67
C ARG A 212 -15.91 3.52 12.38
N LEU A 213 -15.60 2.37 11.78
CA LEU A 213 -14.91 2.35 10.48
C LEU A 213 -15.80 2.92 9.39
N THR A 214 -17.06 2.53 9.32
CA THR A 214 -18.04 3.06 8.37
C THR A 214 -18.23 4.58 8.54
N GLU A 215 -18.30 5.05 9.79
CA GLU A 215 -18.35 6.48 10.11
C GLU A 215 -17.07 7.19 9.61
N THR A 216 -15.89 6.63 9.86
CA THR A 216 -14.62 7.21 9.43
C THR A 216 -14.54 7.31 7.91
N VAL A 217 -15.05 6.31 7.17
CA VAL A 217 -15.14 6.37 5.70
C VAL A 217 -16.01 7.54 5.25
N ALA A 218 -17.19 7.73 5.86
CA ALA A 218 -18.08 8.84 5.53
C ALA A 218 -17.43 10.21 5.82
N ILE A 219 -16.76 10.35 6.95
CA ILE A 219 -15.97 11.55 7.31
C ILE A 219 -14.85 11.79 6.29
N ALA A 220 -14.09 10.76 5.96
CA ALA A 220 -13.01 10.86 4.98
C ALA A 220 -13.51 11.30 3.61
N ARG A 221 -14.65 10.78 3.15
CA ARG A 221 -15.23 11.18 1.87
C ARG A 221 -15.68 12.64 1.83
N GLN A 222 -16.09 13.20 2.96
CA GLN A 222 -16.47 14.62 3.06
C GLN A 222 -15.25 15.56 3.07
N ILE A 223 -14.11 15.14 3.64
CA ILE A 223 -12.92 15.98 3.82
C ILE A 223 -11.98 15.88 2.61
N LEU A 224 -11.77 14.67 2.10
CA LEU A 224 -10.80 14.42 1.03
C LEU A 224 -11.36 14.82 -0.34
N PRO A 225 -10.53 15.37 -1.24
CA PRO A 225 -10.87 15.57 -2.64
C PRO A 225 -11.41 14.29 -3.31
N ALA A 226 -12.33 14.46 -4.27
CA ALA A 226 -13.06 13.36 -4.88
C ALA A 226 -12.17 12.43 -5.74
N ASP A 227 -11.05 12.92 -6.21
CA ASP A 227 -10.06 12.20 -7.02
C ASP A 227 -9.10 11.33 -6.19
N ILE A 228 -9.17 11.42 -4.85
CA ILE A 228 -8.48 10.48 -3.96
C ILE A 228 -9.36 9.24 -3.76
N ALA A 229 -8.83 8.06 -4.07
CA ALA A 229 -9.48 6.79 -3.76
C ALA A 229 -9.43 6.51 -2.24
N LEU A 230 -10.54 6.03 -1.67
CA LEU A 230 -10.58 5.54 -0.29
C LEU A 230 -10.46 4.02 -0.28
N GLN A 231 -9.42 3.53 0.36
CA GLN A 231 -9.11 2.11 0.44
C GLN A 231 -9.49 1.52 1.80
N ILE A 232 -10.13 0.37 1.78
CA ILE A 232 -10.41 -0.50 2.94
C ILE A 232 -9.76 -1.86 2.72
N PRO A 233 -8.87 -2.35 3.61
CA PRO A 233 -8.32 -3.70 3.55
C PRO A 233 -9.43 -4.75 3.76
N PRO A 234 -9.75 -5.60 2.75
CA PRO A 234 -10.91 -6.48 2.82
C PRO A 234 -10.74 -7.67 3.77
N ASN A 235 -9.50 -8.03 4.10
CA ASN A 235 -9.18 -9.11 5.03
C ASN A 235 -9.30 -8.72 6.51
N LEU A 236 -9.37 -7.42 6.81
CA LEU A 236 -9.46 -6.91 8.18
C LEU A 236 -10.90 -6.58 8.60
N VAL A 237 -11.87 -6.84 7.75
CA VAL A 237 -13.28 -6.50 7.99
C VAL A 237 -14.22 -7.65 7.65
N SER A 238 -15.40 -7.67 8.27
CA SER A 238 -16.45 -8.61 7.90
C SER A 238 -17.04 -8.29 6.53
N PRO A 239 -17.66 -9.27 5.83
CA PRO A 239 -18.38 -9.02 4.58
C PRO A 239 -19.40 -7.89 4.66
N GLN A 240 -20.14 -7.80 5.76
CA GLN A 240 -21.15 -6.74 5.95
C GLN A 240 -20.47 -5.37 6.15
N THR A 241 -19.45 -5.29 6.99
CA THR A 241 -18.68 -4.05 7.20
C THR A 241 -18.08 -3.54 5.90
N LEU A 242 -17.58 -4.44 5.05
CA LEU A 242 -17.04 -4.06 3.74
C LEU A 242 -18.12 -3.41 2.86
N LEU A 243 -19.32 -4.01 2.78
CA LEU A 243 -20.44 -3.44 2.02
C LEU A 243 -20.87 -2.07 2.58
N ASP A 244 -20.89 -1.92 3.90
CA ASP A 244 -21.24 -0.66 4.56
C ASP A 244 -20.18 0.43 4.26
N CYS A 245 -18.89 0.09 4.29
CA CYS A 245 -17.80 0.99 3.90
C CYS A 245 -17.88 1.40 2.42
N LEU A 246 -18.19 0.46 1.52
CA LEU A 246 -18.39 0.78 0.11
C LEU A 246 -19.59 1.71 -0.09
N ALA A 247 -20.69 1.48 0.64
CA ALA A 247 -21.84 2.36 0.61
C ALA A 247 -21.54 3.76 1.18
N ALA A 248 -20.66 3.87 2.17
CA ALA A 248 -20.22 5.12 2.78
C ALA A 248 -19.19 5.90 1.92
N GLY A 249 -18.64 5.31 0.86
CA GLY A 249 -17.77 6.03 -0.08
C GLY A 249 -16.38 5.45 -0.31
N ALA A 250 -16.08 4.26 0.21
CA ALA A 250 -14.89 3.52 -0.17
C ALA A 250 -14.98 3.10 -1.64
N THR A 251 -13.84 3.15 -2.35
CA THR A 251 -13.78 2.91 -3.80
C THR A 251 -12.69 1.91 -4.20
N ASP A 252 -11.84 1.51 -3.24
CA ASP A 252 -10.70 0.64 -3.48
C ASP A 252 -10.50 -0.37 -2.34
N LEU A 253 -9.95 -1.53 -2.65
CA LEU A 253 -9.68 -2.61 -1.70
C LEU A 253 -8.18 -2.90 -1.56
N GLY A 254 -7.34 -2.08 -2.19
CA GLY A 254 -5.89 -2.15 -2.08
C GLY A 254 -5.24 -3.28 -2.87
N GLY A 255 -4.02 -3.57 -2.49
CA GLY A 255 -3.26 -4.68 -3.04
C GLY A 255 -3.73 -6.01 -2.45
N ILE A 256 -4.17 -6.93 -3.31
CA ILE A 256 -4.52 -8.29 -2.91
C ILE A 256 -3.37 -9.20 -3.30
N SER A 257 -2.71 -9.78 -2.31
CA SER A 257 -1.59 -10.71 -2.47
C SER A 257 -1.93 -12.05 -1.82
N PRO A 258 -1.21 -13.14 -2.16
CA PRO A 258 -1.43 -14.45 -1.52
C PRO A 258 -1.24 -14.44 -0.01
N ILE A 259 -0.38 -13.56 0.51
CA ILE A 259 -0.09 -13.38 1.93
C ILE A 259 -0.12 -11.90 2.25
N ASP A 260 -0.81 -11.52 3.34
CA ASP A 260 -0.68 -10.19 3.94
C ASP A 260 0.54 -10.19 4.87
N GLU A 261 1.65 -9.61 4.40
CA GLU A 261 2.90 -9.55 5.18
C GLU A 261 2.81 -8.59 6.38
N VAL A 262 1.84 -7.67 6.38
CA VAL A 262 1.62 -6.72 7.49
C VAL A 262 0.75 -7.33 8.58
N ASN A 263 -0.26 -8.10 8.17
CA ASN A 263 -1.23 -8.73 9.07
C ASN A 263 -1.31 -10.24 8.77
N PRO A 264 -0.25 -11.01 9.03
CA PRO A 264 -0.15 -12.42 8.59
C PRO A 264 -1.18 -13.35 9.22
N ASP A 265 -1.83 -12.92 10.31
CA ASP A 265 -2.94 -13.66 10.96
C ASP A 265 -4.26 -13.52 10.17
N TYR A 266 -4.33 -12.65 9.16
CA TYR A 266 -5.51 -12.31 8.37
C TYR A 266 -5.26 -12.53 6.87
N ALA A 267 -5.62 -13.70 6.37
CA ALA A 267 -5.43 -14.03 4.95
C ALA A 267 -6.32 -13.16 4.04
N HIS A 268 -5.76 -12.70 2.92
CA HIS A 268 -6.56 -12.04 1.88
C HIS A 268 -7.57 -12.99 1.25
N PRO A 269 -8.81 -12.56 1.01
CA PRO A 269 -9.74 -13.32 0.18
C PRO A 269 -9.22 -13.37 -1.26
N GLN A 270 -9.50 -14.48 -1.95
CA GLN A 270 -9.25 -14.56 -3.39
C GLN A 270 -10.16 -13.57 -4.15
N ALA A 271 -9.68 -13.03 -5.28
CA ALA A 271 -10.41 -12.00 -6.03
C ALA A 271 -11.83 -12.45 -6.44
N ASP A 272 -12.01 -13.71 -6.87
CA ASP A 272 -13.32 -14.25 -7.23
C ASP A 272 -14.27 -14.36 -6.03
N ALA A 273 -13.77 -14.79 -4.87
CA ALA A 273 -14.53 -14.85 -3.64
C ALA A 273 -14.97 -13.44 -3.20
N LEU A 274 -14.06 -12.47 -3.29
CA LEU A 274 -14.35 -11.08 -2.98
C LEU A 274 -15.36 -10.46 -3.96
N ALA A 275 -15.24 -10.74 -5.26
CA ALA A 275 -16.20 -10.32 -6.27
C ALA A 275 -17.61 -10.89 -5.99
N ALA A 276 -17.68 -12.17 -5.60
CA ALA A 276 -18.95 -12.80 -5.22
C ALA A 276 -19.56 -12.17 -3.95
N GLN A 277 -18.70 -11.82 -2.97
CA GLN A 277 -19.11 -11.19 -1.71
C GLN A 277 -19.73 -9.81 -1.89
N ILE A 278 -19.18 -8.97 -2.78
CA ILE A 278 -19.63 -7.58 -2.95
C ILE A 278 -20.76 -7.43 -3.99
N ARG A 279 -20.96 -8.43 -4.85
CA ARG A 279 -22.01 -8.42 -5.91
C ARG A 279 -23.43 -8.19 -5.38
N PRO A 280 -23.90 -8.81 -4.28
CA PRO A 280 -25.23 -8.57 -3.73
C PRO A 280 -25.49 -7.10 -3.36
N GLY A 281 -24.45 -6.34 -2.99
CA GLY A 281 -24.51 -4.90 -2.73
C GLY A 281 -24.53 -4.03 -3.99
N GLY A 282 -24.56 -4.63 -5.18
CA GLY A 282 -24.58 -3.91 -6.47
C GLY A 282 -23.18 -3.43 -6.92
N TRP A 283 -22.12 -4.02 -6.38
CA TRP A 283 -20.73 -3.69 -6.72
C TRP A 283 -20.12 -4.70 -7.69
N ARG A 284 -19.20 -4.21 -8.52
CA ARG A 284 -18.33 -5.01 -9.40
C ARG A 284 -16.88 -4.75 -9.03
N LEU A 285 -16.14 -5.81 -8.72
CA LEU A 285 -14.70 -5.77 -8.50
C LEU A 285 -13.99 -5.63 -9.85
N VAL A 286 -13.01 -4.70 -9.91
CA VAL A 286 -12.26 -4.42 -11.14
C VAL A 286 -10.79 -4.29 -10.81
N PRO A 287 -9.88 -5.00 -11.50
CA PRO A 287 -8.46 -4.83 -11.31
C PRO A 287 -7.99 -3.43 -11.74
N ARG A 288 -7.00 -2.89 -11.04
CA ARG A 288 -6.29 -1.66 -11.39
C ARG A 288 -4.78 -1.83 -11.33
N LEU A 289 -4.06 -0.88 -11.90
CA LEU A 289 -2.62 -0.75 -11.73
C LEU A 289 -2.29 -0.06 -10.40
N PRO A 290 -1.04 -0.17 -9.87
CA PRO A 290 -0.60 0.56 -8.68
C PRO A 290 -0.51 2.08 -8.89
N VAL A 291 -0.83 2.58 -10.07
CA VAL A 291 -0.87 3.99 -10.43
C VAL A 291 -2.17 4.32 -11.16
N TYR A 292 -2.82 5.43 -10.79
CA TYR A 292 -4.05 5.88 -11.43
C TYR A 292 -3.76 6.67 -12.72
N PRO A 293 -4.70 6.67 -13.71
CA PRO A 293 -4.46 7.23 -15.04
C PRO A 293 -4.01 8.69 -15.08
N GLN A 294 -4.50 9.51 -14.15
CA GLN A 294 -4.15 10.94 -14.09
C GLN A 294 -2.67 11.20 -13.78
N TYR A 295 -1.91 10.18 -13.38
CA TYR A 295 -0.50 10.28 -13.05
C TYR A 295 0.44 9.71 -14.12
N ASP A 296 -0.07 9.16 -15.22
CA ASP A 296 0.76 8.49 -16.23
C ASP A 296 1.87 9.41 -16.78
N ASP A 297 1.59 10.72 -16.94
CA ASP A 297 2.57 11.71 -17.39
C ASP A 297 3.66 12.06 -16.36
N TRP A 298 3.52 11.62 -15.13
CA TRP A 298 4.52 11.82 -14.06
C TRP A 298 5.59 10.74 -14.04
N LEU A 299 5.35 9.63 -14.76
CA LEU A 299 6.21 8.47 -14.78
C LEU A 299 7.39 8.64 -15.75
N TYR A 300 8.51 8.03 -15.41
CA TYR A 300 9.61 7.88 -16.36
C TYR A 300 9.20 7.00 -17.56
N SER A 301 9.80 7.23 -18.72
CA SER A 301 9.38 6.63 -20.00
C SER A 301 9.22 5.11 -19.94
N ALA A 302 10.22 4.40 -19.42
CA ALA A 302 10.17 2.94 -19.33
C ALA A 302 9.02 2.40 -18.47
N ILE A 303 8.66 3.11 -17.39
CA ILE A 303 7.52 2.73 -16.53
C ILE A 303 6.21 3.10 -17.24
N ARG A 304 6.16 4.29 -17.86
CA ARG A 304 4.99 4.76 -18.61
C ARG A 304 4.63 3.81 -19.75
N GLU A 305 5.58 3.38 -20.55
CA GLU A 305 5.36 2.42 -21.63
C GLU A 305 4.77 1.10 -21.10
N ARG A 306 5.28 0.61 -19.97
CA ARG A 306 4.74 -0.58 -19.31
C ARG A 306 3.31 -0.38 -18.80
N VAL A 307 3.05 0.77 -18.17
CA VAL A 307 1.71 1.13 -17.69
C VAL A 307 0.73 1.23 -18.86
N GLN A 308 1.10 1.83 -19.96
CA GLN A 308 0.25 1.92 -21.16
C GLN A 308 -0.08 0.53 -21.71
N GLY A 309 0.90 -0.37 -21.85
CA GLY A 309 0.67 -1.74 -22.30
C GLY A 309 -0.35 -2.49 -21.40
N PHE A 310 -0.25 -2.34 -20.08
CA PHE A 310 -1.24 -2.93 -19.17
C PHE A 310 -2.63 -2.29 -19.30
N ARG A 311 -2.72 -0.97 -19.53
CA ARG A 311 -4.03 -0.31 -19.71
C ARG A 311 -4.72 -0.75 -20.98
N GLU A 312 -3.99 -0.86 -22.08
CA GLU A 312 -4.49 -1.36 -23.36
C GLU A 312 -4.99 -2.79 -23.20
N TRP A 313 -4.18 -3.65 -22.60
CA TRP A 313 -4.53 -5.04 -22.37
C TRP A 313 -5.78 -5.19 -21.47
N ILE A 314 -5.89 -4.47 -20.33
CA ILE A 314 -7.09 -4.49 -19.47
C ILE A 314 -8.32 -4.00 -20.23
N SER A 315 -8.17 -2.99 -21.12
CA SER A 315 -9.29 -2.44 -21.88
C SER A 315 -9.81 -3.41 -22.94
N GLU A 316 -8.92 -4.18 -23.56
CA GLU A 316 -9.25 -5.15 -24.61
C GLU A 316 -9.86 -6.45 -24.06
N THR A 317 -9.31 -6.95 -22.97
CA THR A 317 -9.69 -8.27 -22.43
C THR A 317 -10.69 -8.19 -21.29
N GLY A 318 -10.72 -7.10 -20.55
CA GLY A 318 -11.45 -6.99 -19.28
C GLY A 318 -10.96 -7.96 -18.20
N GLN A 319 -9.86 -8.68 -18.47
CA GLN A 319 -9.24 -9.73 -17.66
C GLN A 319 -7.81 -9.35 -17.30
N LEU A 320 -7.24 -10.07 -16.36
CA LEU A 320 -5.83 -9.94 -15.96
C LEU A 320 -4.88 -10.85 -16.76
N GLU A 321 -5.40 -11.78 -17.56
CA GLU A 321 -4.58 -12.69 -18.37
C GLU A 321 -4.83 -12.55 -19.86
N PRO A 322 -3.77 -12.47 -20.70
CA PRO A 322 -3.89 -12.88 -22.08
C PRO A 322 -4.17 -14.40 -22.06
N GLU A 323 -5.16 -14.85 -22.81
CA GLU A 323 -5.31 -16.27 -23.08
C GLU A 323 -3.93 -16.81 -23.51
N SER A 324 -3.41 -17.78 -22.76
CA SER A 324 -2.18 -18.48 -23.11
C SER A 324 -2.41 -19.10 -24.49
N GLY A 325 -1.86 -18.48 -25.52
CA GLY A 325 -1.83 -19.08 -26.83
C GLY A 325 -1.21 -20.48 -26.68
N GLU A 326 -1.99 -21.49 -26.95
CA GLU A 326 -1.53 -22.85 -27.09
C GLU A 326 -0.27 -22.81 -27.94
N HIS A 327 0.88 -23.07 -27.36
CA HIS A 327 2.05 -23.46 -28.11
C HIS A 327 1.73 -24.82 -28.70
N ASP A 328 1.28 -24.80 -29.92
CA ASP A 328 1.26 -25.96 -30.81
C ASP A 328 2.69 -26.51 -30.92
N ALA A 329 3.00 -27.46 -30.05
CA ALA A 329 4.17 -28.28 -30.13
C ALA A 329 3.79 -29.52 -30.96
N ASP A 330 3.65 -29.28 -32.27
CA ASP A 330 3.70 -30.38 -33.26
C ASP A 330 4.00 -29.80 -34.66
N ARG A 331 5.29 -29.70 -34.96
CA ARG A 331 5.84 -29.99 -36.30
C ARG A 331 7.35 -30.01 -36.29
#